data_527c35b243b9ec115731f9421aeadddd
#
_entry.id   527c35b243b9ec115731f9421aeadddd
#
_cell.length_a   1.000
_cell.length_b   1.000
_cell.length_c   1.000
_cell.angle_alpha   90.00
_cell.angle_beta   90.00
_cell.angle_gamma   90.00
#
_symmetry.space_group_name_H-M   'P 1'
#
loop_
_entity.id
_entity.type
_entity.pdbx_description
1 polymer ?
#
loop_
_entity_poly.entity_id
_entity_poly.type
_entity_poly.pdbx_seq_one_letter_code
_entity_poly.pdbx_strand_id
1 'polypeptide(L)'
;MKQKLHYLLSVITLFSFSMITSAQSLVIGDLKYFVHSTTQKEVTCTGFSSSSEERLLDIPNTVEYEGIKYSVSKIGANAFKYTRLQTIVHLPDELKEIGENAFYYCEYANTSLTIPKTVEKIGKFAFYGSDGIFLTLPENSALVSLGDGAFEESGMYSAVIPSAFTTIPSGMFRACKNLCSVKIPSSVTAIGSTAFYECTALESIELPDGIETIGGYAFAETGISSIKLPANLKEISGGVFAFCSKLKRIESQSLVAPLITASTMWTTKELCSTTREDVDPYKAVRLVIPKGSSGYDGDIWCKFKTTGEAALSDDNDNIEQDIYAANDIRYSRSNMTSGSYATFCLPFDTNLSEVSDAFENVYTANQTALYKPDGKLILLLQKIDKDASISAGQPFVVKLKDNVTEVTFSNNKLMTVDSDIMQNGTPTPLRVFDWDGTSGLLTENTDIKVSYGGALTTMTGVGSEYETFNSNGTFGPTKGGQVKAFRAYVLKEDAVTQGRVKSISLGIEGNDGTTNIETIVDSPEKNTDKMVYSIDGRLVNTTGSVVGLPSGIYIKNHQKIYVK
;
A
#
# COMPACT_ATOMS: atom_id res chain seq x y z
N MET A 1 21.92 89.01 -9.51
CA MET A 1 22.00 88.04 -8.40
C MET A 1 20.85 86.98 -8.44
N LYS A 2 19.65 87.33 -8.84
CA LYS A 2 18.51 86.41 -8.88
C LYS A 2 18.61 85.28 -9.94
N GLN A 3 19.28 85.53 -11.08
CA GLN A 3 19.42 84.47 -12.12
C GLN A 3 20.48 83.37 -11.79
N LYS A 4 21.51 83.66 -11.01
CA LYS A 4 22.49 82.68 -10.57
C LYS A 4 21.94 81.77 -9.45
N LEU A 5 20.93 82.23 -8.69
CA LEU A 5 20.31 81.42 -7.66
C LEU A 5 19.33 80.40 -8.23
N HIS A 6 18.67 80.72 -9.36
CA HIS A 6 17.79 79.72 -10.06
C HIS A 6 18.59 78.61 -10.76
N TYR A 7 19.77 78.92 -11.30
CA TYR A 7 20.65 77.90 -11.89
C TYR A 7 21.26 77.01 -10.82
N LEU A 8 21.54 77.51 -9.61
CA LEU A 8 22.09 76.68 -8.54
C LEU A 8 20.99 75.80 -7.91
N LEU A 9 19.73 76.24 -7.82
CA LEU A 9 18.62 75.42 -7.37
C LEU A 9 18.19 74.42 -8.40
N SER A 10 18.27 74.72 -9.71
CA SER A 10 17.96 73.71 -10.77
C SER A 10 19.04 72.64 -10.91
N VAL A 11 20.31 73.00 -10.59
CA VAL A 11 21.40 72.01 -10.57
C VAL A 11 21.34 71.13 -9.31
N ILE A 12 20.90 71.65 -8.16
CA ILE A 12 20.75 70.87 -6.93
C ILE A 12 19.53 69.97 -7.00
N THR A 13 18.44 70.33 -7.70
CA THR A 13 17.28 69.47 -7.93
C THR A 13 17.46 68.42 -9.04
N LEU A 14 18.46 68.61 -9.95
CA LEU A 14 18.81 67.62 -10.96
C LEU A 14 19.84 66.58 -10.47
N PHE A 15 20.52 66.82 -9.33
CA PHE A 15 21.45 65.83 -8.76
C PHE A 15 20.81 64.90 -7.72
N SER A 16 19.55 65.11 -7.33
CA SER A 16 18.85 64.23 -6.37
C SER A 16 17.93 63.19 -7.03
N PHE A 17 17.95 63.07 -8.36
CA PHE A 17 17.23 62.04 -9.10
C PHE A 17 18.15 61.31 -10.09
N SER A 18 19.35 60.93 -9.65
CA SER A 18 19.98 59.80 -10.34
C SER A 18 19.23 58.57 -9.88
N MET A 19 18.15 58.23 -10.59
CA MET A 19 17.62 56.88 -10.53
C MET A 19 18.81 55.94 -10.68
N ILE A 20 19.08 55.14 -9.66
CA ILE A 20 20.03 54.03 -9.75
C ILE A 20 19.44 53.08 -10.78
N THR A 21 19.82 53.26 -12.04
CA THR A 21 19.46 52.35 -13.15
C THR A 21 20.48 51.21 -13.28
N SER A 22 21.48 51.18 -12.39
CA SER A 22 22.52 50.14 -12.42
C SER A 22 22.26 49.10 -11.32
N ALA A 23 22.32 47.86 -11.70
CA ALA A 23 22.33 46.71 -10.82
C ALA A 23 23.38 46.89 -9.70
N GLN A 24 22.97 46.85 -8.45
CA GLN A 24 23.85 47.10 -7.30
C GLN A 24 23.89 45.91 -6.34
N SER A 25 25.12 45.59 -5.89
CA SER A 25 25.35 44.59 -4.85
C SER A 25 25.34 45.26 -3.48
N LEU A 26 24.58 44.67 -2.54
CA LEU A 26 24.44 45.15 -1.16
C LEU A 26 24.93 44.08 -0.19
N VAL A 27 25.40 44.50 0.97
CA VAL A 27 25.65 43.63 2.12
C VAL A 27 24.77 44.10 3.28
N ILE A 28 23.92 43.21 3.77
CA ILE A 28 23.04 43.45 4.91
C ILE A 28 23.18 42.26 5.86
N GLY A 29 23.72 42.53 7.06
CA GLY A 29 24.14 41.49 7.97
C GLY A 29 25.24 40.61 7.34
N ASP A 30 25.07 39.28 7.40
CA ASP A 30 26.02 38.33 6.86
C ASP A 30 25.74 37.96 5.40
N LEU A 31 24.71 38.51 4.77
CA LEU A 31 24.25 38.14 3.44
C LEU A 31 24.47 39.26 2.42
N LYS A 32 24.74 38.84 1.18
CA LYS A 32 24.81 39.66 -0.01
C LYS A 32 23.52 39.63 -0.78
N TYR A 33 23.13 40.77 -1.29
CA TYR A 33 21.94 40.92 -2.13
C TYR A 33 22.27 41.67 -3.41
N PHE A 34 21.50 41.41 -4.44
CA PHE A 34 21.60 42.08 -5.71
C PHE A 34 20.25 42.74 -6.04
N VAL A 35 20.24 44.03 -6.24
CA VAL A 35 19.04 44.79 -6.63
C VAL A 35 18.98 44.87 -8.14
N HIS A 36 17.95 44.22 -8.72
CA HIS A 36 17.73 44.26 -10.17
C HIS A 36 17.05 45.55 -10.63
N SER A 37 16.11 46.05 -9.83
CA SER A 37 15.30 47.21 -10.15
C SER A 37 14.73 47.85 -8.87
N THR A 38 14.86 49.14 -8.73
CA THR A 38 14.25 49.88 -7.66
C THR A 38 12.73 49.99 -7.81
N THR A 39 12.21 49.83 -9.02
CA THR A 39 10.77 49.92 -9.31
C THR A 39 10.03 48.65 -8.93
N GLN A 40 10.65 47.47 -9.09
CA GLN A 40 10.04 46.17 -8.72
C GLN A 40 10.16 45.88 -7.22
N LYS A 41 11.07 46.57 -6.52
CA LYS A 41 11.32 46.40 -5.08
C LYS A 41 11.62 44.95 -4.70
N GLU A 42 12.34 44.23 -5.57
CA GLU A 42 12.77 42.85 -5.37
C GLU A 42 14.29 42.76 -5.39
N VAL A 43 14.82 41.86 -4.57
CA VAL A 43 16.24 41.53 -4.53
C VAL A 43 16.48 40.04 -4.62
N THR A 44 17.66 39.67 -5.09
CA THR A 44 18.19 38.32 -5.09
C THR A 44 19.22 38.16 -3.99
N CYS A 45 19.06 37.18 -3.09
CA CYS A 45 20.12 36.80 -2.16
C CYS A 45 21.22 36.07 -2.95
N THR A 46 22.47 36.55 -2.92
CA THR A 46 23.58 36.03 -3.71
C THR A 46 24.63 35.28 -2.90
N GLY A 47 24.38 35.11 -1.59
CA GLY A 47 25.23 34.32 -0.72
C GLY A 47 25.74 35.08 0.50
N PHE A 48 26.72 34.52 1.17
CA PHE A 48 27.32 35.14 2.37
C PHE A 48 28.33 36.24 2.01
N SER A 49 28.48 37.20 2.88
CA SER A 49 29.40 38.34 2.71
C SER A 49 30.84 38.01 3.03
N SER A 50 31.10 37.02 3.85
CA SER A 50 32.44 36.53 4.26
C SER A 50 32.55 35.02 4.18
N SER A 51 33.74 34.46 4.38
CA SER A 51 34.02 33.01 4.34
C SER A 51 34.28 32.45 5.75
N SER A 52 33.29 32.36 6.62
CA SER A 52 33.43 31.69 7.92
C SER A 52 33.05 30.21 7.83
N GLU A 53 33.57 29.35 8.73
CA GLU A 53 33.49 27.89 8.56
C GLU A 53 32.14 27.26 8.92
N GLU A 54 31.34 27.88 9.83
CA GLU A 54 30.04 27.33 10.24
C GLU A 54 28.99 28.40 10.31
N ARG A 55 27.84 28.25 9.67
CA ARG A 55 26.85 29.31 9.52
C ARG A 55 25.43 28.84 9.71
N LEU A 56 24.65 29.76 10.31
CA LEU A 56 23.19 29.70 10.27
C LEU A 56 22.73 30.46 9.03
N LEU A 57 21.86 29.86 8.22
CA LEU A 57 21.25 30.54 7.09
C LEU A 57 19.87 31.03 7.48
N ASP A 58 19.75 32.35 7.63
CA ASP A 58 18.49 33.03 7.90
C ASP A 58 18.29 34.13 6.85
N ILE A 59 17.46 33.83 5.83
CA ILE A 59 17.16 34.78 4.76
C ILE A 59 15.85 35.49 5.09
N PRO A 60 15.84 36.76 5.42
CA PRO A 60 14.63 37.48 5.80
C PRO A 60 13.69 37.65 4.59
N ASN A 61 12.39 37.77 4.87
CA ASN A 61 11.38 38.06 3.84
C ASN A 61 11.64 39.40 3.10
N THR A 62 12.22 40.33 3.80
CA THR A 62 12.49 41.68 3.25
C THR A 62 13.78 42.24 3.80
N VAL A 63 14.43 43.09 3.01
CA VAL A 63 15.59 43.88 3.42
C VAL A 63 15.32 45.37 3.15
N GLU A 64 15.91 46.25 3.96
CA GLU A 64 15.80 47.69 3.76
C GLU A 64 17.15 48.29 3.32
N TYR A 65 17.12 49.07 2.26
CA TYR A 65 18.27 49.80 1.78
C TYR A 65 17.87 51.19 1.30
N GLU A 66 18.57 52.22 1.76
CA GLU A 66 18.30 53.64 1.46
C GLU A 66 16.82 54.05 1.72
N GLY A 67 16.21 53.50 2.77
CA GLY A 67 14.82 53.77 3.14
C GLY A 67 13.78 53.06 2.23
N ILE A 68 14.23 52.22 1.33
CA ILE A 68 13.35 51.41 0.48
C ILE A 68 13.37 49.98 0.99
N LYS A 69 12.17 49.42 1.18
CA LYS A 69 11.97 48.02 1.56
C LYS A 69 11.86 47.16 0.31
N TYR A 70 12.69 46.11 0.21
CA TYR A 70 12.74 45.17 -0.88
C TYR A 70 12.32 43.77 -0.41
N SER A 71 11.53 43.06 -1.18
CA SER A 71 11.22 41.63 -0.96
C SER A 71 12.36 40.77 -1.47
N VAL A 72 12.75 39.74 -0.70
CA VAL A 72 13.72 38.75 -1.12
C VAL A 72 12.97 37.65 -1.86
N SER A 73 12.88 37.77 -3.17
CA SER A 73 12.10 36.85 -4.02
C SER A 73 12.94 35.75 -4.70
N LYS A 74 14.28 35.89 -4.65
CA LYS A 74 15.19 34.96 -5.33
C LYS A 74 16.42 34.61 -4.51
N ILE A 75 16.89 33.38 -4.66
CA ILE A 75 18.23 32.91 -4.30
C ILE A 75 19.01 32.77 -5.59
N GLY A 76 20.14 33.47 -5.70
CA GLY A 76 20.94 33.55 -6.91
C GLY A 76 21.69 32.29 -7.25
N ALA A 77 22.18 32.20 -8.47
CA ALA A 77 23.05 31.12 -8.90
C ALA A 77 24.33 31.06 -8.04
N ASN A 78 24.72 29.84 -7.63
CA ASN A 78 25.88 29.57 -6.78
C ASN A 78 25.86 30.26 -5.40
N ALA A 79 24.73 30.77 -4.92
CA ALA A 79 24.64 31.61 -3.72
C ALA A 79 25.30 30.96 -2.49
N PHE A 80 25.04 29.69 -2.26
CA PHE A 80 25.53 28.91 -1.11
C PHE A 80 26.33 27.66 -1.54
N LYS A 81 26.84 27.66 -2.78
CA LYS A 81 27.62 26.55 -3.31
C LYS A 81 28.85 26.25 -2.41
N TYR A 82 29.05 24.97 -2.07
CA TYR A 82 30.14 24.48 -1.21
C TYR A 82 30.16 25.13 0.19
N THR A 83 29.03 25.59 0.69
CA THR A 83 28.96 26.21 2.00
C THR A 83 28.67 25.14 3.06
N ARG A 84 29.38 25.20 4.19
CA ARG A 84 29.03 24.47 5.41
C ARG A 84 27.97 25.24 6.17
N LEU A 85 26.78 24.67 6.31
CA LEU A 85 25.69 25.25 7.07
C LEU A 85 25.43 24.40 8.32
N GLN A 86 25.33 25.05 9.49
CA GLN A 86 24.87 24.37 10.70
C GLN A 86 23.38 24.05 10.59
N THR A 87 22.59 25.00 10.09
CA THR A 87 21.17 24.83 9.84
C THR A 87 20.65 25.93 8.90
N ILE A 88 19.53 25.64 8.25
CA ILE A 88 18.71 26.67 7.59
C ILE A 88 17.62 27.06 8.58
N VAL A 89 17.67 28.31 9.05
CA VAL A 89 16.71 28.85 10.01
C VAL A 89 15.43 29.23 9.29
N HIS A 90 15.58 29.99 8.17
CA HIS A 90 14.45 30.49 7.42
C HIS A 90 14.81 30.72 5.94
N LEU A 91 13.86 30.39 5.04
CA LEU A 91 13.82 30.89 3.66
C LEU A 91 12.62 31.81 3.49
N PRO A 92 12.72 32.85 2.62
CA PRO A 92 11.62 33.80 2.44
C PRO A 92 10.29 33.14 2.06
N ASP A 93 9.20 33.54 2.72
CA ASP A 93 7.85 32.98 2.47
C ASP A 93 7.37 33.25 1.02
N GLU A 94 7.80 34.39 0.43
CA GLU A 94 7.47 34.78 -0.94
C GLU A 94 8.57 34.47 -1.96
N LEU A 95 9.44 33.49 -1.62
CA LEU A 95 10.51 33.08 -2.51
C LEU A 95 9.92 32.48 -3.80
N LYS A 96 10.38 32.99 -4.97
CA LYS A 96 9.91 32.58 -6.30
C LYS A 96 10.90 31.71 -7.04
N GLU A 97 12.21 31.95 -6.85
CA GLU A 97 13.25 31.28 -7.61
C GLU A 97 14.42 30.87 -6.73
N ILE A 98 14.88 29.62 -6.93
CA ILE A 98 16.14 29.10 -6.41
C ILE A 98 17.04 28.87 -7.62
N GLY A 99 18.16 29.58 -7.69
CA GLY A 99 19.04 29.62 -8.86
C GLY A 99 19.85 28.35 -9.09
N GLU A 100 20.55 28.32 -10.23
CA GLU A 100 21.46 27.23 -10.60
C GLU A 100 22.55 27.04 -9.54
N ASN A 101 22.84 25.80 -9.13
CA ASN A 101 23.83 25.44 -8.11
C ASN A 101 23.66 26.21 -6.79
N ALA A 102 22.48 26.73 -6.46
CA ALA A 102 22.31 27.60 -5.30
C ALA A 102 22.77 26.97 -3.99
N PHE A 103 22.53 25.68 -3.80
CA PHE A 103 22.94 24.85 -2.66
C PHE A 103 23.79 23.64 -3.09
N TYR A 104 24.54 23.75 -4.16
CA TYR A 104 25.37 22.67 -4.71
C TYR A 104 26.46 22.25 -3.72
N TYR A 105 26.48 20.95 -3.36
CA TYR A 105 27.37 20.39 -2.32
C TYR A 105 27.41 21.23 -1.05
N CYS A 106 26.24 21.64 -0.58
CA CYS A 106 26.15 22.21 0.74
C CYS A 106 26.23 21.10 1.79
N GLU A 107 27.19 21.19 2.70
CA GLU A 107 27.28 20.29 3.85
C GLU A 107 26.40 20.82 4.97
N TYR A 108 25.59 19.93 5.58
CA TYR A 108 24.65 20.28 6.64
C TYR A 108 24.73 19.33 7.83
N ALA A 109 24.38 19.82 9.00
CA ALA A 109 24.20 18.99 10.18
C ALA A 109 22.73 18.58 10.32
N ASN A 110 22.29 17.57 9.54
CA ASN A 110 20.97 16.90 9.67
C ASN A 110 19.78 17.87 9.93
N THR A 111 19.56 18.79 9.01
CA THR A 111 18.45 19.75 9.11
C THR A 111 17.32 19.38 8.16
N SER A 112 16.08 19.70 8.56
CA SER A 112 14.89 19.52 7.72
C SER A 112 14.51 20.84 7.05
N LEU A 113 14.27 20.81 5.73
CA LEU A 113 13.87 21.99 4.96
C LEU A 113 12.68 21.66 4.07
N THR A 114 11.57 22.38 4.25
CA THR A 114 10.46 22.39 3.31
C THR A 114 10.65 23.53 2.31
N ILE A 115 10.65 23.21 1.01
CA ILE A 115 10.71 24.22 -0.04
C ILE A 115 9.45 25.08 0.03
N PRO A 116 9.57 26.43 0.08
CA PRO A 116 8.40 27.30 0.14
C PRO A 116 7.43 27.04 -1.03
N LYS A 117 6.13 27.02 -0.75
CA LYS A 117 5.09 26.73 -1.78
C LYS A 117 5.06 27.76 -2.91
N THR A 118 5.57 28.94 -2.65
CA THR A 118 5.65 30.07 -3.59
C THR A 118 6.74 29.95 -4.62
N VAL A 119 7.66 28.96 -4.46
CA VAL A 119 8.76 28.74 -5.42
C VAL A 119 8.19 28.24 -6.74
N GLU A 120 8.42 29.01 -7.81
CA GLU A 120 7.96 28.72 -9.17
C GLU A 120 9.05 28.06 -10.02
N LYS A 121 10.33 28.32 -9.67
CA LYS A 121 11.48 27.83 -10.43
C LYS A 121 12.62 27.37 -9.53
N ILE A 122 13.18 26.18 -9.84
CA ILE A 122 14.41 25.66 -9.24
C ILE A 122 15.40 25.40 -10.37
N GLY A 123 16.58 25.97 -10.27
CA GLY A 123 17.63 25.90 -11.30
C GLY A 123 18.32 24.54 -11.35
N LYS A 124 19.12 24.36 -12.39
CA LYS A 124 19.95 23.19 -12.61
C LYS A 124 20.88 22.95 -11.41
N PHE A 125 20.96 21.68 -10.93
CA PHE A 125 21.81 21.29 -9.81
C PHE A 125 21.63 22.12 -8.53
N ALA A 126 20.47 22.71 -8.33
CA ALA A 126 20.24 23.64 -7.21
C ALA A 126 20.56 23.03 -5.84
N PHE A 127 20.22 21.77 -5.61
CA PHE A 127 20.48 21.01 -4.37
C PHE A 127 21.36 19.78 -4.60
N TYR A 128 22.12 19.74 -5.68
CA TYR A 128 22.98 18.60 -5.99
C TYR A 128 23.99 18.34 -4.87
N GLY A 129 24.10 17.07 -4.44
CA GLY A 129 25.04 16.64 -3.41
C GLY A 129 24.79 17.21 -2.01
N SER A 130 23.57 17.68 -1.74
CA SER A 130 23.18 18.26 -0.45
C SER A 130 22.48 17.23 0.42
N ASP A 131 23.16 16.16 0.80
CA ASP A 131 22.60 14.97 1.43
C ASP A 131 22.25 15.14 2.93
N GLY A 132 22.84 16.11 3.60
CA GLY A 132 22.54 16.43 5.01
C GLY A 132 21.26 17.23 5.23
N ILE A 133 20.54 17.65 4.16
CA ILE A 133 19.24 18.33 4.28
C ILE A 133 18.13 17.33 3.95
N PHE A 134 17.23 17.06 4.89
CA PHE A 134 15.98 16.34 4.62
C PHE A 134 14.99 17.26 3.90
N LEU A 135 15.08 17.31 2.58
CA LEU A 135 14.24 18.15 1.74
C LEU A 135 12.83 17.59 1.60
N THR A 136 11.85 18.47 1.62
CA THR A 136 10.45 18.17 1.32
C THR A 136 9.93 19.12 0.26
N LEU A 137 9.38 18.57 -0.83
CA LEU A 137 8.59 19.31 -1.82
C LEU A 137 7.10 19.14 -1.48
N PRO A 138 6.43 20.23 -1.00
CA PRO A 138 5.10 20.12 -0.42
C PRO A 138 3.99 20.05 -1.46
N GLU A 139 2.80 19.63 -1.03
CA GLU A 139 1.57 19.75 -1.81
C GLU A 139 1.25 21.22 -2.15
N ASN A 140 0.58 21.41 -3.29
CA ASN A 140 0.18 22.75 -3.78
C ASN A 140 1.38 23.70 -4.00
N SER A 141 2.53 23.16 -4.35
CA SER A 141 3.69 23.94 -4.78
C SER A 141 3.38 24.68 -6.09
N ALA A 142 3.80 25.94 -6.17
CA ALA A 142 3.72 26.75 -7.40
C ALA A 142 4.78 26.39 -8.44
N LEU A 143 5.61 25.38 -8.18
CA LEU A 143 6.73 24.98 -9.03
C LEU A 143 6.26 24.56 -10.43
N VAL A 144 6.74 25.26 -11.44
CA VAL A 144 6.44 25.02 -12.87
C VAL A 144 7.71 24.80 -13.71
N SER A 145 8.88 25.05 -13.16
CA SER A 145 10.17 24.90 -13.85
C SER A 145 11.22 24.27 -12.95
N LEU A 146 11.84 23.20 -13.43
CA LEU A 146 12.88 22.47 -12.72
C LEU A 146 14.06 22.20 -13.67
N GLY A 147 15.25 22.55 -13.23
CA GLY A 147 16.48 22.27 -13.98
C GLY A 147 16.97 20.84 -13.81
N ASP A 148 17.77 20.36 -14.74
CA ASP A 148 18.37 19.03 -14.71
C ASP A 148 19.15 18.81 -13.40
N GLY A 149 19.00 17.63 -12.80
CA GLY A 149 19.73 17.26 -11.59
C GLY A 149 19.46 18.15 -10.37
N ALA A 150 18.34 18.88 -10.35
CA ALA A 150 18.06 19.86 -9.30
C ALA A 150 18.09 19.27 -7.89
N PHE A 151 17.70 18.02 -7.72
CA PHE A 151 17.71 17.29 -6.44
C PHE A 151 18.63 16.06 -6.45
N GLU A 152 19.45 15.90 -7.48
CA GLU A 152 20.35 14.74 -7.60
C GLU A 152 21.32 14.69 -6.41
N GLU A 153 21.53 13.49 -5.85
CA GLU A 153 22.37 13.24 -4.66
C GLU A 153 21.99 14.10 -3.44
N SER A 154 20.74 14.56 -3.36
CA SER A 154 20.28 15.38 -2.24
C SER A 154 19.64 14.52 -1.13
N GLY A 155 19.50 15.12 0.04
CA GLY A 155 18.78 14.52 1.17
C GLY A 155 17.25 14.58 1.02
N MET A 156 16.70 14.55 -0.21
CA MET A 156 15.25 14.53 -0.43
C MET A 156 14.62 13.40 0.36
N TYR A 157 13.63 13.73 1.19
CA TYR A 157 12.93 12.77 2.04
C TYR A 157 11.55 12.42 1.49
N SER A 158 10.80 13.44 1.06
CA SER A 158 9.49 13.25 0.45
C SER A 158 9.19 14.31 -0.60
N ALA A 159 8.43 13.93 -1.63
CA ALA A 159 8.04 14.86 -2.69
C ALA A 159 6.60 14.64 -3.12
N VAL A 160 5.88 15.75 -3.32
CA VAL A 160 4.63 15.77 -4.07
C VAL A 160 4.89 16.49 -5.39
N ILE A 161 4.85 15.72 -6.49
CA ILE A 161 5.08 16.30 -7.84
C ILE A 161 3.94 17.28 -8.14
N PRO A 162 4.23 18.53 -8.48
CA PRO A 162 3.19 19.50 -8.81
C PRO A 162 2.38 19.10 -10.06
N SER A 163 1.08 19.40 -10.05
CA SER A 163 0.17 19.04 -11.17
C SER A 163 0.48 19.78 -12.49
N ALA A 164 1.33 20.79 -12.46
CA ALA A 164 1.84 21.46 -13.65
C ALA A 164 2.81 20.60 -14.46
N PHE A 165 3.38 19.55 -13.86
CA PHE A 165 4.31 18.66 -14.56
C PHE A 165 3.54 17.55 -15.27
N THR A 166 3.87 17.37 -16.56
CA THR A 166 3.43 16.24 -17.38
C THR A 166 4.50 15.16 -17.51
N THR A 167 5.71 15.47 -17.08
CA THR A 167 6.85 14.57 -17.12
C THR A 167 7.68 14.73 -15.85
N ILE A 168 8.10 13.62 -15.24
CA ILE A 168 9.16 13.64 -14.22
C ILE A 168 10.50 13.74 -14.96
N PRO A 169 11.29 14.81 -14.78
CA PRO A 169 12.54 15.01 -15.50
C PRO A 169 13.55 13.88 -15.27
N SER A 170 14.45 13.68 -16.24
CA SER A 170 15.55 12.75 -16.09
C SER A 170 16.44 13.13 -14.91
N GLY A 171 16.79 12.14 -14.08
CA GLY A 171 17.65 12.31 -12.91
C GLY A 171 17.08 13.21 -11.81
N MET A 172 15.79 13.55 -11.83
CA MET A 172 15.20 14.49 -10.86
C MET A 172 15.55 14.15 -9.42
N PHE A 173 15.47 12.89 -9.04
CA PHE A 173 15.77 12.36 -7.70
C PHE A 173 16.90 11.33 -7.71
N ARG A 174 17.75 11.35 -8.73
CA ARG A 174 18.87 10.42 -8.84
C ARG A 174 19.69 10.44 -7.55
N ALA A 175 19.98 9.26 -7.00
CA ALA A 175 20.77 9.05 -5.78
C ALA A 175 20.23 9.78 -4.53
N CYS A 176 18.92 10.09 -4.49
CA CYS A 176 18.26 10.57 -3.28
C CYS A 176 18.02 9.38 -2.33
N LYS A 177 19.05 8.96 -1.59
CA LYS A 177 19.04 7.73 -0.79
C LYS A 177 18.05 7.75 0.38
N ASN A 178 17.60 8.93 0.80
CA ASN A 178 16.63 9.13 1.88
C ASN A 178 15.18 9.25 1.39
N LEU A 179 14.94 9.27 0.07
CA LEU A 179 13.61 9.44 -0.51
C LEU A 179 12.75 8.21 -0.23
N CYS A 180 11.75 8.36 0.66
CA CYS A 180 10.87 7.25 1.06
C CYS A 180 9.45 7.38 0.53
N SER A 181 9.02 8.57 0.08
CA SER A 181 7.65 8.80 -0.39
C SER A 181 7.62 9.80 -1.55
N VAL A 182 6.92 9.42 -2.62
CA VAL A 182 6.65 10.28 -3.77
C VAL A 182 5.20 10.15 -4.17
N LYS A 183 4.49 11.29 -4.25
CA LYS A 183 3.13 11.36 -4.78
C LYS A 183 3.18 11.92 -6.19
N ILE A 184 2.74 11.13 -7.16
CA ILE A 184 2.73 11.50 -8.59
C ILE A 184 1.30 11.87 -9.00
N PRO A 185 1.04 13.07 -9.52
CA PRO A 185 -0.29 13.46 -9.97
C PRO A 185 -0.68 12.79 -11.29
N SER A 186 -1.97 12.70 -11.56
CA SER A 186 -2.53 12.10 -12.79
C SER A 186 -2.16 12.86 -14.08
N SER A 187 -1.61 14.08 -13.96
CA SER A 187 -1.09 14.86 -15.11
C SER A 187 0.20 14.28 -15.71
N VAL A 188 0.93 13.44 -14.94
CA VAL A 188 2.19 12.88 -15.41
C VAL A 188 1.95 11.74 -16.38
N THR A 189 2.54 11.85 -17.57
CA THR A 189 2.47 10.84 -18.64
C THR A 189 3.82 10.17 -18.92
N ALA A 190 4.91 10.71 -18.40
CA ALA A 190 6.25 10.17 -18.63
C ALA A 190 7.15 10.27 -17.40
N ILE A 191 7.96 9.24 -17.19
CA ILE A 191 9.06 9.24 -16.20
C ILE A 191 10.37 9.22 -16.96
N GLY A 192 11.23 10.23 -16.71
CA GLY A 192 12.51 10.37 -17.36
C GLY A 192 13.53 9.31 -16.94
N SER A 193 14.60 9.15 -17.72
CA SER A 193 15.68 8.23 -17.41
C SER A 193 16.32 8.55 -16.06
N THR A 194 16.67 7.52 -15.30
CA THR A 194 17.32 7.64 -13.97
C THR A 194 16.57 8.52 -12.95
N ALA A 195 15.27 8.79 -13.16
CA ALA A 195 14.52 9.72 -12.32
C ALA A 195 14.57 9.35 -10.83
N PHE A 196 14.59 8.07 -10.49
CA PHE A 196 14.67 7.51 -9.12
C PHE A 196 15.86 6.54 -8.96
N TYR A 197 16.88 6.64 -9.83
CA TYR A 197 18.05 5.78 -9.73
C TYR A 197 18.74 5.93 -8.37
N GLU A 198 19.12 4.81 -7.72
CA GLU A 198 19.72 4.77 -6.37
C GLU A 198 18.85 5.40 -5.24
N CYS A 199 17.53 5.48 -5.40
CA CYS A 199 16.64 5.86 -4.29
C CYS A 199 16.40 4.64 -3.37
N THR A 200 17.40 4.28 -2.58
CA THR A 200 17.44 3.01 -1.81
C THR A 200 16.38 2.92 -0.70
N ALA A 201 15.89 4.06 -0.20
CA ALA A 201 14.81 4.11 0.80
C ALA A 201 13.40 4.05 0.19
N LEU A 202 13.26 4.13 -1.16
CA LEU A 202 11.97 4.08 -1.82
C LEU A 202 11.51 2.61 -1.94
N GLU A 203 10.67 2.17 -0.99
CA GLU A 203 10.21 0.78 -0.90
C GLU A 203 8.93 0.52 -1.70
N SER A 204 8.17 1.58 -2.00
CA SER A 204 6.95 1.52 -2.82
C SER A 204 6.72 2.84 -3.55
N ILE A 205 6.04 2.78 -4.69
CA ILE A 205 5.59 3.95 -5.44
C ILE A 205 4.30 3.63 -6.19
N GLU A 206 3.35 4.55 -6.15
CA GLU A 206 2.12 4.46 -6.92
C GLU A 206 2.28 5.23 -8.23
N LEU A 207 2.08 4.53 -9.35
CA LEU A 207 2.13 5.11 -10.70
C LEU A 207 0.70 5.39 -11.17
N PRO A 208 0.35 6.64 -11.51
CA PRO A 208 -0.96 6.96 -12.06
C PRO A 208 -1.18 6.32 -13.43
N ASP A 209 -2.44 6.00 -13.75
CA ASP A 209 -2.84 5.32 -15.00
C ASP A 209 -2.46 6.09 -16.27
N GLY A 210 -2.23 7.40 -16.16
CA GLY A 210 -1.84 8.26 -17.28
C GLY A 210 -0.42 8.06 -17.80
N ILE A 211 0.44 7.29 -17.10
CA ILE A 211 1.82 7.10 -17.52
C ILE A 211 1.89 6.21 -18.75
N GLU A 212 2.50 6.74 -19.81
CA GLU A 212 2.70 6.09 -21.10
C GLU A 212 4.13 5.58 -21.32
N THR A 213 5.12 6.24 -20.69
CA THR A 213 6.54 5.91 -20.92
C THR A 213 7.34 5.95 -19.61
N ILE A 214 8.29 5.00 -19.48
CA ILE A 214 9.28 4.96 -18.39
C ILE A 214 10.67 4.85 -18.99
N GLY A 215 11.50 5.84 -18.68
CA GLY A 215 12.88 5.96 -19.18
C GLY A 215 13.83 4.94 -18.56
N GLY A 216 14.99 4.77 -19.22
CA GLY A 216 15.98 3.78 -18.80
C GLY A 216 16.51 4.03 -17.38
N TYR A 217 16.67 2.94 -16.62
CA TYR A 217 17.15 2.96 -15.23
C TYR A 217 16.34 3.84 -14.29
N ALA A 218 15.07 4.15 -14.63
CA ALA A 218 14.27 5.07 -13.85
C ALA A 218 14.10 4.64 -12.39
N PHE A 219 14.01 3.35 -12.12
CA PHE A 219 13.87 2.76 -10.77
C PHE A 219 15.03 1.83 -10.41
N ALA A 220 16.14 1.88 -11.14
CA ALA A 220 17.27 1.01 -10.82
C ALA A 220 17.86 1.33 -9.45
N GLU A 221 18.35 0.31 -8.75
CA GLU A 221 18.91 0.39 -7.39
C GLU A 221 17.96 1.01 -6.35
N THR A 222 16.65 0.89 -6.57
CA THR A 222 15.64 1.29 -5.55
C THR A 222 15.37 0.19 -4.54
N GLY A 223 14.75 0.58 -3.41
CA GLY A 223 14.26 -0.33 -2.39
C GLY A 223 12.92 -1.01 -2.70
N ILE A 224 12.35 -0.80 -3.91
CA ILE A 224 11.02 -1.26 -4.28
C ILE A 224 10.93 -2.78 -4.25
N SER A 225 9.94 -3.31 -3.51
CA SER A 225 9.66 -4.75 -3.42
C SER A 225 8.64 -5.22 -4.43
N SER A 226 7.69 -4.35 -4.80
CA SER A 226 6.69 -4.60 -5.84
C SER A 226 6.34 -3.32 -6.56
N ILE A 227 5.96 -3.43 -7.84
CA ILE A 227 5.51 -2.28 -8.62
C ILE A 227 4.33 -2.66 -9.51
N LYS A 228 3.36 -1.74 -9.60
CA LYS A 228 2.20 -1.85 -10.48
C LYS A 228 2.39 -0.94 -11.69
N LEU A 229 2.50 -1.54 -12.87
CA LEU A 229 2.66 -0.80 -14.13
C LEU A 229 1.27 -0.39 -14.66
N PRO A 230 1.09 0.88 -15.05
CA PRO A 230 -0.19 1.41 -15.46
C PRO A 230 -0.77 0.76 -16.73
N ALA A 231 -2.09 0.79 -16.87
CA ALA A 231 -2.79 0.20 -18.02
C ALA A 231 -2.45 0.89 -19.36
N ASN A 232 -2.12 2.18 -19.33
CA ASN A 232 -1.79 2.96 -20.52
C ASN A 232 -0.30 2.94 -20.88
N LEU A 233 0.51 2.16 -20.17
CA LEU A 233 1.94 2.10 -20.41
C LEU A 233 2.25 1.49 -21.78
N LYS A 234 2.93 2.25 -22.64
CA LYS A 234 3.26 1.90 -24.02
C LYS A 234 4.71 1.45 -24.18
N GLU A 235 5.60 2.08 -23.42
CA GLU A 235 7.04 1.88 -23.59
C GLU A 235 7.79 1.90 -22.25
N ILE A 236 8.74 0.99 -22.11
CA ILE A 236 9.68 0.91 -21.01
C ILE A 236 11.10 0.79 -21.60
N SER A 237 12.01 1.67 -21.20
CA SER A 237 13.39 1.54 -21.61
C SER A 237 14.16 0.53 -20.73
N GLY A 238 15.24 -0.05 -21.28
CA GLY A 238 16.04 -1.05 -20.60
C GLY A 238 16.66 -0.58 -19.28
N GLY A 239 16.93 -1.52 -18.40
CA GLY A 239 17.54 -1.29 -17.09
C GLY A 239 16.61 -0.67 -16.05
N VAL A 240 15.32 -0.52 -16.36
CA VAL A 240 14.41 0.24 -15.49
C VAL A 240 14.35 -0.28 -14.06
N PHE A 241 14.53 -1.58 -13.84
CA PHE A 241 14.59 -2.25 -12.53
C PHE A 241 15.94 -2.91 -12.26
N ALA A 242 17.00 -2.43 -12.92
CA ALA A 242 18.33 -3.00 -12.71
C ALA A 242 18.75 -2.87 -11.23
N PHE A 243 19.37 -3.92 -10.69
CA PHE A 243 19.93 -3.97 -9.34
C PHE A 243 18.90 -3.71 -8.21
N CYS A 244 17.59 -3.86 -8.48
CA CYS A 244 16.56 -3.80 -7.45
C CYS A 244 16.55 -5.10 -6.65
N SER A 245 17.41 -5.22 -5.65
CA SER A 245 17.62 -6.46 -4.89
C SER A 245 16.41 -6.93 -4.07
N LYS A 246 15.48 -6.01 -3.75
CA LYS A 246 14.25 -6.31 -3.02
C LYS A 246 13.07 -6.60 -3.94
N LEU A 247 13.17 -6.34 -5.26
CA LEU A 247 12.05 -6.49 -6.18
C LEU A 247 11.70 -7.97 -6.38
N LYS A 248 10.47 -8.30 -6.08
CA LYS A 248 9.92 -9.66 -6.20
C LYS A 248 8.74 -9.74 -7.18
N ARG A 249 8.09 -8.60 -7.47
CA ARG A 249 6.86 -8.57 -8.24
C ARG A 249 6.75 -7.35 -9.14
N ILE A 250 6.39 -7.58 -10.39
CA ILE A 250 5.94 -6.55 -11.34
C ILE A 250 4.52 -6.95 -11.76
N GLU A 251 3.53 -6.09 -11.53
CA GLU A 251 2.17 -6.26 -12.00
C GLU A 251 1.91 -5.31 -13.15
N SER A 252 1.68 -5.82 -14.35
CA SER A 252 1.24 -5.01 -15.46
C SER A 252 -0.28 -4.97 -15.52
N GLN A 253 -0.85 -3.79 -15.73
CA GLN A 253 -2.28 -3.62 -15.98
C GLN A 253 -2.61 -3.46 -17.47
N SER A 254 -1.58 -3.36 -18.32
CA SER A 254 -1.77 -3.22 -19.75
C SER A 254 -2.19 -4.53 -20.40
N LEU A 255 -3.22 -4.50 -21.24
CA LEU A 255 -3.67 -5.64 -22.06
C LEU A 255 -2.71 -5.95 -23.22
N VAL A 256 -1.87 -5.02 -23.60
CA VAL A 256 -0.83 -5.21 -24.62
C VAL A 256 0.52 -4.96 -23.94
N ALA A 257 1.44 -5.89 -24.09
CA ALA A 257 2.77 -5.76 -23.50
C ALA A 257 3.44 -4.44 -23.93
N PRO A 258 3.91 -3.61 -22.97
CA PRO A 258 4.68 -2.42 -23.31
C PRO A 258 5.91 -2.76 -24.14
N LEU A 259 6.22 -1.93 -25.12
CA LEU A 259 7.44 -2.06 -25.92
C LEU A 259 8.67 -1.86 -25.05
N ILE A 260 9.62 -2.79 -25.11
CA ILE A 260 10.89 -2.64 -24.44
C ILE A 260 11.91 -2.08 -25.41
N THR A 261 12.41 -0.88 -25.11
CA THR A 261 13.44 -0.20 -25.91
C THR A 261 14.81 -0.30 -25.24
N ALA A 262 15.88 -0.15 -26.01
CA ALA A 262 17.21 -0.08 -25.42
C ALA A 262 17.38 1.22 -24.64
N SER A 263 17.98 1.12 -23.44
CA SER A 263 18.40 2.31 -22.72
C SER A 263 19.49 3.05 -23.49
N THR A 264 19.38 4.37 -23.57
CA THR A 264 20.41 5.21 -24.16
C THR A 264 21.68 5.31 -23.31
N MET A 265 21.58 4.94 -22.01
CA MET A 265 22.66 5.10 -21.04
C MET A 265 23.67 3.95 -21.09
N TRP A 266 23.19 2.69 -21.14
CA TRP A 266 24.04 1.50 -21.18
C TRP A 266 23.64 0.51 -22.28
N THR A 267 22.91 0.95 -23.28
CA THR A 267 22.50 0.20 -24.48
C THR A 267 21.88 -1.19 -24.19
N THR A 268 21.34 -1.38 -23.01
CA THR A 268 20.67 -2.62 -22.64
C THR A 268 19.17 -2.56 -22.90
N LYS A 269 18.59 -3.70 -23.28
CA LYS A 269 17.14 -3.92 -23.29
C LYS A 269 16.66 -4.69 -22.07
N GLU A 270 17.57 -5.22 -21.24
CA GLU A 270 17.17 -5.97 -20.05
C GLU A 270 16.40 -5.06 -19.07
N LEU A 271 15.28 -5.51 -18.55
CA LEU A 271 14.51 -4.76 -17.55
C LEU A 271 15.13 -4.89 -16.16
N CYS A 272 15.61 -6.09 -15.83
CA CYS A 272 16.21 -6.43 -14.55
C CYS A 272 17.65 -6.89 -14.76
N SER A 273 18.52 -6.58 -13.82
CA SER A 273 19.88 -7.11 -13.74
C SER A 273 20.32 -7.22 -12.29
N THR A 274 21.35 -8.01 -12.02
CA THR A 274 21.91 -8.20 -10.69
C THR A 274 23.43 -8.23 -10.75
N THR A 275 24.10 -7.88 -9.65
CA THR A 275 25.54 -8.06 -9.47
C THR A 275 25.92 -9.49 -9.11
N ARG A 276 24.95 -10.36 -8.83
CA ARG A 276 25.16 -11.76 -8.48
C ARG A 276 25.09 -12.62 -9.72
N GLU A 277 26.19 -13.20 -10.12
CA GLU A 277 26.29 -14.07 -11.30
C GLU A 277 25.50 -15.39 -11.16
N ASP A 278 25.23 -15.82 -9.91
CA ASP A 278 24.49 -17.05 -9.58
C ASP A 278 22.96 -16.88 -9.57
N VAL A 279 22.46 -15.64 -9.74
CA VAL A 279 21.03 -15.33 -9.68
C VAL A 279 20.55 -14.81 -11.03
N ASP A 280 19.59 -15.52 -11.64
CA ASP A 280 18.83 -15.02 -12.77
C ASP A 280 17.79 -14.01 -12.27
N PRO A 281 17.94 -12.71 -12.58
CA PRO A 281 17.03 -11.69 -12.04
C PRO A 281 15.58 -11.88 -12.50
N TYR A 282 15.36 -12.49 -13.65
CA TYR A 282 14.02 -12.75 -14.18
C TYR A 282 13.32 -13.92 -13.48
N LYS A 283 14.07 -14.86 -12.91
CA LYS A 283 13.51 -15.94 -12.11
C LYS A 283 13.15 -15.49 -10.69
N ALA A 284 13.84 -14.48 -10.18
CA ALA A 284 13.59 -13.91 -8.86
C ALA A 284 12.40 -12.96 -8.82
N VAL A 285 12.04 -12.38 -9.98
CA VAL A 285 10.96 -11.39 -10.11
C VAL A 285 9.78 -12.00 -10.87
N ARG A 286 8.59 -11.82 -10.33
CA ARG A 286 7.34 -12.29 -10.90
C ARG A 286 6.70 -11.24 -11.76
N LEU A 287 6.26 -11.63 -12.93
CA LEU A 287 5.42 -10.82 -13.80
C LEU A 287 3.97 -11.26 -13.71
N VAL A 288 3.09 -10.32 -13.41
CA VAL A 288 1.64 -10.49 -13.41
C VAL A 288 1.06 -9.74 -14.58
N ILE A 289 0.25 -10.39 -15.35
CA ILE A 289 -0.38 -9.81 -16.54
C ILE A 289 -1.89 -10.02 -16.52
N PRO A 290 -2.69 -9.10 -17.11
CA PRO A 290 -4.13 -9.24 -17.19
C PRO A 290 -4.56 -10.42 -18.06
N LYS A 291 -5.73 -11.00 -17.75
CA LYS A 291 -6.37 -12.03 -18.60
C LYS A 291 -6.64 -11.47 -20.00
N GLY A 292 -6.33 -12.27 -21.01
CA GLY A 292 -6.54 -11.89 -22.40
C GLY A 292 -5.51 -10.89 -22.93
N SER A 293 -4.43 -10.63 -22.15
CA SER A 293 -3.32 -9.80 -22.62
C SER A 293 -2.54 -10.49 -23.75
N SER A 294 -1.85 -9.69 -24.56
CA SER A 294 -1.04 -10.12 -25.69
C SER A 294 0.36 -9.49 -25.67
N GLY A 295 1.33 -10.16 -26.35
CA GLY A 295 2.68 -9.66 -26.53
C GLY A 295 3.63 -9.90 -25.35
N TYR A 296 3.19 -10.53 -24.26
CA TYR A 296 4.05 -10.89 -23.12
C TYR A 296 4.82 -12.20 -23.33
N ASP A 297 4.56 -12.89 -24.44
CA ASP A 297 5.28 -14.08 -24.90
C ASP A 297 6.55 -13.75 -25.71
N GLY A 298 6.74 -12.47 -26.03
CA GLY A 298 7.87 -12.02 -26.84
C GLY A 298 8.95 -11.25 -26.09
N ASP A 299 10.12 -11.11 -26.72
CA ASP A 299 11.29 -10.34 -26.30
C ASP A 299 11.69 -10.62 -24.81
N ILE A 300 11.82 -9.57 -24.03
CA ILE A 300 12.26 -9.64 -22.62
C ILE A 300 11.15 -10.13 -21.70
N TRP A 301 9.88 -9.86 -22.03
CA TRP A 301 8.76 -10.27 -21.21
C TRP A 301 8.67 -11.79 -21.00
N CYS A 302 9.05 -12.58 -22.03
CA CYS A 302 9.06 -14.05 -21.92
C CYS A 302 10.12 -14.59 -20.94
N LYS A 303 11.09 -13.80 -20.53
CA LYS A 303 12.09 -14.21 -19.53
C LYS A 303 11.50 -14.30 -18.13
N PHE A 304 10.47 -13.49 -17.84
CA PHE A 304 9.73 -13.63 -16.59
C PHE A 304 8.91 -14.91 -16.60
N LYS A 305 8.87 -15.56 -15.47
CA LYS A 305 8.06 -16.76 -15.34
C LYS A 305 6.57 -16.36 -15.30
N THR A 306 5.89 -16.58 -16.40
CA THR A 306 4.43 -16.49 -16.49
C THR A 306 3.86 -17.89 -16.52
N THR A 307 2.81 -18.14 -15.78
CA THR A 307 2.10 -19.43 -15.83
C THR A 307 0.65 -19.23 -16.24
N GLY A 308 0.13 -20.22 -16.97
CA GLY A 308 -1.27 -20.28 -17.35
C GLY A 308 -2.21 -20.57 -16.18
N GLU A 309 -3.14 -21.50 -16.34
CA GLU A 309 -4.10 -21.88 -15.31
C GLU A 309 -3.44 -22.27 -13.98
N ALA A 310 -4.01 -21.78 -12.88
CA ALA A 310 -3.65 -22.19 -11.54
C ALA A 310 -4.73 -23.09 -10.95
N ALA A 311 -4.31 -24.19 -10.36
CA ALA A 311 -5.17 -25.04 -9.56
C ALA A 311 -4.70 -24.99 -8.10
N LEU A 312 -5.59 -24.60 -7.19
CA LEU A 312 -5.37 -24.69 -5.76
C LEU A 312 -6.05 -25.96 -5.24
N SER A 313 -5.36 -26.67 -4.39
CA SER A 313 -5.94 -27.81 -3.68
C SER A 313 -5.35 -27.89 -2.28
N ASP A 314 -6.19 -28.13 -1.28
CA ASP A 314 -5.73 -28.41 0.08
C ASP A 314 -5.17 -29.81 0.27
N ASP A 315 -5.33 -30.67 -0.74
CA ASP A 315 -4.75 -32.01 -0.79
C ASP A 315 -3.37 -32.04 -1.46
N ASN A 316 -2.97 -30.93 -2.10
CA ASN A 316 -1.69 -30.80 -2.77
C ASN A 316 -0.91 -29.62 -2.14
N ASP A 317 -0.16 -29.92 -1.09
CA ASP A 317 0.59 -28.95 -0.27
C ASP A 317 1.79 -28.32 -0.99
N ASN A 318 2.14 -28.83 -2.18
CA ASN A 318 3.33 -28.43 -2.93
C ASN A 318 3.01 -27.27 -3.89
N ILE A 319 2.63 -26.13 -3.37
CA ILE A 319 2.80 -24.89 -4.11
C ILE A 319 4.26 -24.47 -3.94
N GLU A 320 5.17 -25.24 -4.52
CA GLU A 320 6.61 -24.92 -4.50
C GLU A 320 6.97 -23.71 -5.34
N GLN A 321 6.02 -23.19 -6.11
CA GLN A 321 6.28 -22.13 -7.07
C GLN A 321 5.10 -21.20 -7.17
N ASP A 322 5.44 -19.97 -7.38
CA ASP A 322 4.55 -18.88 -7.69
C ASP A 322 3.64 -19.21 -8.86
N ILE A 323 2.35 -19.19 -8.60
CA ILE A 323 1.35 -19.48 -9.60
C ILE A 323 0.74 -18.17 -10.06
N TYR A 324 0.96 -17.82 -11.32
CA TYR A 324 0.25 -16.76 -12.01
C TYR A 324 -0.96 -17.34 -12.70
N ALA A 325 -2.11 -16.93 -12.27
CA ALA A 325 -3.29 -17.14 -13.06
C ALA A 325 -3.49 -15.94 -13.98
N ALA A 326 -2.95 -16.00 -15.16
CA ALA A 326 -3.43 -15.17 -16.27
C ALA A 326 -4.88 -15.56 -16.65
N ASN A 327 -5.31 -16.72 -16.18
CA ASN A 327 -6.62 -17.31 -16.36
C ASN A 327 -7.29 -17.57 -15.01
N ASP A 328 -8.39 -18.29 -15.04
CA ASP A 328 -9.17 -18.63 -13.86
C ASP A 328 -8.35 -19.49 -12.88
N ILE A 329 -8.51 -19.21 -11.59
CA ILE A 329 -7.95 -20.04 -10.52
C ILE A 329 -9.01 -21.04 -10.12
N ARG A 330 -8.74 -22.33 -10.30
CA ARG A 330 -9.60 -23.39 -9.83
C ARG A 330 -9.18 -23.84 -8.43
N TYR A 331 -10.13 -23.84 -7.52
CA TYR A 331 -9.94 -24.37 -6.18
C TYR A 331 -10.80 -25.62 -5.99
N SER A 332 -10.15 -26.74 -5.72
CA SER A 332 -10.80 -28.00 -5.39
C SER A 332 -10.25 -28.59 -4.10
N ARG A 333 -11.07 -29.33 -3.40
CA ARG A 333 -10.63 -30.14 -2.27
C ARG A 333 -11.48 -31.40 -2.12
N SER A 334 -10.88 -32.47 -1.60
CA SER A 334 -11.47 -33.81 -1.53
C SER A 334 -12.78 -33.93 -0.75
N ASN A 335 -13.07 -32.95 0.14
CA ASN A 335 -14.23 -32.96 1.01
C ASN A 335 -15.19 -31.78 0.77
N MET A 336 -15.16 -31.19 -0.42
CA MET A 336 -16.14 -30.17 -0.78
C MET A 336 -17.45 -30.86 -1.15
N THR A 337 -18.43 -30.75 -0.25
CA THR A 337 -19.74 -31.36 -0.43
C THR A 337 -20.74 -30.31 -0.88
N SER A 338 -21.47 -30.63 -1.95
CA SER A 338 -22.56 -29.81 -2.48
C SER A 338 -23.54 -29.37 -1.37
N GLY A 339 -23.90 -28.10 -1.33
CA GLY A 339 -24.81 -27.52 -0.35
C GLY A 339 -24.28 -27.41 1.07
N SER A 340 -23.02 -27.80 1.33
CA SER A 340 -22.41 -27.77 2.66
C SER A 340 -21.69 -26.43 2.94
N TYR A 341 -21.32 -26.23 4.21
CA TYR A 341 -20.43 -25.13 4.60
C TYR A 341 -18.97 -25.52 4.39
N ALA A 342 -18.18 -24.55 3.94
CA ALA A 342 -16.74 -24.71 3.77
C ALA A 342 -16.00 -23.45 4.26
N THR A 343 -14.79 -23.61 4.76
CA THR A 343 -13.90 -22.51 5.13
C THR A 343 -12.88 -22.25 4.05
N PHE A 344 -12.57 -21.00 3.81
CA PHE A 344 -11.57 -20.56 2.84
C PHE A 344 -10.62 -19.53 3.48
N CYS A 345 -9.38 -19.55 3.02
CA CYS A 345 -8.40 -18.51 3.20
C CYS A 345 -7.62 -18.42 1.90
N LEU A 346 -7.80 -17.35 1.14
CA LEU A 346 -7.23 -17.24 -0.20
C LEU A 346 -5.94 -16.41 -0.17
N PRO A 347 -4.95 -16.75 -0.99
CA PRO A 347 -3.71 -16.00 -1.10
C PRO A 347 -3.84 -14.76 -2.02
N PHE A 348 -5.06 -14.32 -2.32
CA PHE A 348 -5.36 -13.17 -3.18
C PHE A 348 -6.66 -12.51 -2.77
N ASP A 349 -6.78 -11.22 -3.09
CA ASP A 349 -8.02 -10.48 -2.93
C ASP A 349 -9.10 -11.00 -3.88
N THR A 350 -10.32 -11.13 -3.41
CA THR A 350 -11.45 -11.56 -4.24
C THR A 350 -12.68 -10.70 -4.00
N ASN A 351 -13.39 -10.39 -5.08
CA ASN A 351 -14.72 -9.81 -5.01
C ASN A 351 -15.76 -10.93 -5.04
N LEU A 352 -16.68 -10.94 -4.08
CA LEU A 352 -17.67 -12.01 -3.94
C LEU A 352 -18.64 -12.10 -5.11
N SER A 353 -18.85 -11.00 -5.85
CA SER A 353 -19.66 -11.02 -7.07
C SER A 353 -19.08 -11.93 -8.17
N GLU A 354 -17.76 -12.11 -8.20
CA GLU A 354 -17.06 -12.96 -9.19
C GLU A 354 -17.29 -14.45 -8.97
N VAL A 355 -17.63 -14.86 -7.75
CA VAL A 355 -17.85 -16.26 -7.34
C VAL A 355 -19.30 -16.56 -6.96
N SER A 356 -20.20 -15.66 -7.33
CA SER A 356 -21.64 -15.77 -7.03
C SER A 356 -22.29 -17.05 -7.56
N ASP A 357 -21.71 -17.69 -8.58
CA ASP A 357 -22.22 -18.94 -9.14
C ASP A 357 -21.90 -20.16 -8.26
N ALA A 358 -20.86 -20.10 -7.44
CA ALA A 358 -20.45 -21.19 -6.55
C ALA A 358 -21.01 -21.07 -5.13
N PHE A 359 -21.21 -19.84 -4.64
CA PHE A 359 -21.58 -19.58 -3.25
C PHE A 359 -23.04 -19.15 -3.13
N GLU A 360 -23.78 -19.81 -2.22
CA GLU A 360 -25.11 -19.36 -1.82
C GLU A 360 -25.03 -18.16 -0.89
N ASN A 361 -24.16 -18.25 0.12
CA ASN A 361 -23.87 -17.19 1.08
C ASN A 361 -22.41 -17.22 1.49
N VAL A 362 -21.90 -16.05 1.88
CA VAL A 362 -20.54 -15.88 2.43
C VAL A 362 -20.63 -15.19 3.78
N TYR A 363 -19.77 -15.61 4.70
CA TYR A 363 -19.77 -15.14 6.08
C TYR A 363 -18.35 -14.88 6.56
N THR A 364 -18.21 -13.91 7.46
CA THR A 364 -17.02 -13.72 8.31
C THR A 364 -17.35 -14.03 9.76
N ALA A 365 -16.34 -14.28 10.56
CA ALA A 365 -16.49 -14.47 12.00
C ALA A 365 -15.76 -13.33 12.72
N ASN A 366 -16.46 -12.63 13.60
CA ASN A 366 -15.91 -11.54 14.40
C ASN A 366 -16.17 -11.70 15.91
N GLN A 367 -17.01 -12.65 16.29
CA GLN A 367 -17.33 -12.93 17.68
C GLN A 367 -17.74 -14.38 17.89
N THR A 368 -17.78 -14.80 19.15
CA THR A 368 -18.17 -16.15 19.56
C THR A 368 -19.09 -16.11 20.78
N ALA A 369 -19.91 -17.12 20.93
CA ALA A 369 -20.72 -17.34 22.13
C ALA A 369 -20.29 -18.65 22.81
N LEU A 370 -19.98 -18.61 24.11
CA LEU A 370 -19.68 -19.78 24.92
C LEU A 370 -20.94 -20.23 25.65
N TYR A 371 -21.45 -21.40 25.29
CA TYR A 371 -22.55 -22.03 26.02
C TYR A 371 -22.01 -22.66 27.30
N LYS A 372 -22.31 -22.03 28.45
CA LYS A 372 -21.76 -22.39 29.76
C LYS A 372 -22.05 -23.82 30.24
N PRO A 373 -23.26 -24.38 30.02
CA PRO A 373 -23.58 -25.68 30.58
C PRO A 373 -22.66 -26.81 30.09
N ASP A 374 -22.19 -26.79 28.85
CA ASP A 374 -21.39 -27.87 28.26
C ASP A 374 -20.03 -27.43 27.74
N GLY A 375 -19.70 -26.15 27.78
CA GLY A 375 -18.44 -25.60 27.27
C GLY A 375 -18.37 -25.57 25.75
N LYS A 376 -19.51 -25.53 25.06
CA LYS A 376 -19.59 -25.41 23.62
C LYS A 376 -19.38 -23.98 23.16
N LEU A 377 -18.35 -23.73 22.37
CA LEU A 377 -18.12 -22.45 21.72
C LEU A 377 -18.85 -22.41 20.38
N ILE A 378 -19.58 -21.35 20.12
CA ILE A 378 -20.28 -21.12 18.87
C ILE A 378 -19.63 -19.96 18.17
N LEU A 379 -19.03 -20.21 17.01
CA LEU A 379 -18.48 -19.19 16.14
C LEU A 379 -19.65 -18.49 15.42
N LEU A 380 -19.90 -17.24 15.75
CA LEU A 380 -20.99 -16.47 15.18
C LEU A 380 -20.62 -15.92 13.83
N LEU A 381 -21.36 -16.33 12.82
CA LEU A 381 -21.16 -15.96 11.42
C LEU A 381 -22.02 -14.77 11.07
N GLN A 382 -21.38 -13.71 10.65
CA GLN A 382 -22.02 -12.53 10.08
C GLN A 382 -22.01 -12.65 8.55
N LYS A 383 -23.18 -12.56 7.93
CA LYS A 383 -23.29 -12.58 6.47
C LYS A 383 -22.62 -11.36 5.86
N ILE A 384 -21.83 -11.60 4.83
CA ILE A 384 -21.15 -10.55 4.04
C ILE A 384 -21.99 -10.24 2.80
N ASP A 385 -21.99 -8.98 2.39
CA ASP A 385 -22.68 -8.53 1.17
C ASP A 385 -22.07 -9.19 -0.08
N LYS A 386 -22.90 -9.46 -1.07
CA LYS A 386 -22.49 -10.12 -2.32
C LYS A 386 -21.47 -9.32 -3.13
N ASP A 387 -21.42 -8.01 -2.93
CA ASP A 387 -20.50 -7.11 -3.63
C ASP A 387 -19.25 -6.77 -2.80
N ALA A 388 -19.10 -7.38 -1.62
CA ALA A 388 -17.95 -7.15 -0.76
C ALA A 388 -16.68 -7.78 -1.33
N SER A 389 -15.53 -7.18 -1.00
CA SER A 389 -14.21 -7.73 -1.26
C SER A 389 -13.65 -8.38 -0.01
N ILE A 390 -12.97 -9.51 -0.18
CA ILE A 390 -12.23 -10.21 0.86
C ILE A 390 -10.74 -10.11 0.53
N SER A 391 -9.97 -9.62 1.49
CA SER A 391 -8.53 -9.46 1.31
C SER A 391 -7.78 -10.79 1.39
N ALA A 392 -6.63 -10.85 0.73
CA ALA A 392 -5.70 -11.98 0.82
C ALA A 392 -5.39 -12.31 2.29
N GLY A 393 -5.39 -13.60 2.63
CA GLY A 393 -5.13 -14.08 3.99
C GLY A 393 -6.30 -13.92 4.98
N GLN A 394 -7.40 -13.27 4.59
CA GLN A 394 -8.58 -13.17 5.44
C GLN A 394 -9.41 -14.45 5.37
N PRO A 395 -9.62 -15.15 6.51
CA PRO A 395 -10.44 -16.35 6.52
C PRO A 395 -11.93 -16.02 6.43
N PHE A 396 -12.67 -16.86 5.71
CA PHE A 396 -14.12 -16.73 5.59
C PHE A 396 -14.81 -18.11 5.49
N VAL A 397 -16.10 -18.12 5.71
CA VAL A 397 -16.95 -19.30 5.62
C VAL A 397 -17.94 -19.10 4.49
N VAL A 398 -18.17 -20.14 3.70
CA VAL A 398 -19.16 -20.10 2.62
C VAL A 398 -20.18 -21.22 2.78
N LYS A 399 -21.39 -20.97 2.33
CA LYS A 399 -22.34 -22.03 2.01
C LYS A 399 -22.28 -22.26 0.50
N LEU A 400 -21.90 -23.47 0.10
CA LEU A 400 -21.81 -23.86 -1.31
C LEU A 400 -23.21 -24.06 -1.88
N LYS A 401 -23.40 -23.72 -3.15
CA LYS A 401 -24.60 -24.10 -3.90
C LYS A 401 -24.61 -25.60 -4.18
N ASP A 402 -25.77 -26.11 -4.55
CA ASP A 402 -25.90 -27.49 -4.98
C ASP A 402 -25.05 -27.79 -6.22
N ASN A 403 -24.45 -28.98 -6.27
CA ASN A 403 -23.60 -29.47 -7.34
C ASN A 403 -22.23 -28.77 -7.51
N VAL A 404 -21.79 -27.98 -6.55
CA VAL A 404 -20.46 -27.36 -6.56
C VAL A 404 -19.45 -28.28 -5.88
N THR A 405 -18.46 -28.75 -6.66
CA THR A 405 -17.32 -29.54 -6.20
C THR A 405 -15.97 -28.83 -6.45
N GLU A 406 -16.00 -27.76 -7.20
CA GLU A 406 -14.86 -26.92 -7.52
C GLU A 406 -15.31 -25.46 -7.54
N VAL A 407 -14.49 -24.55 -7.08
CA VAL A 407 -14.75 -23.10 -7.15
C VAL A 407 -13.75 -22.47 -8.10
N THR A 408 -14.27 -21.74 -9.07
CA THR A 408 -13.45 -21.00 -10.02
C THR A 408 -13.50 -19.52 -9.68
N PHE A 409 -12.34 -18.94 -9.36
CA PHE A 409 -12.17 -17.52 -9.21
C PHE A 409 -11.75 -16.96 -10.57
N SER A 410 -12.65 -16.22 -11.21
CA SER A 410 -12.39 -15.59 -12.49
C SER A 410 -11.64 -14.28 -12.31
N ASN A 411 -10.89 -13.89 -13.33
CA ASN A 411 -10.18 -12.63 -13.47
C ASN A 411 -8.90 -12.41 -12.66
N ASN A 412 -7.79 -12.61 -13.34
CA ASN A 412 -6.51 -11.94 -13.09
C ASN A 412 -6.08 -11.87 -11.62
N LYS A 413 -6.39 -12.94 -10.88
CA LYS A 413 -5.97 -13.02 -9.48
C LYS A 413 -4.50 -13.37 -9.42
N LEU A 414 -3.75 -12.53 -8.77
CA LEU A 414 -2.40 -12.86 -8.40
C LEU A 414 -2.43 -13.72 -7.16
N MET A 415 -1.95 -14.93 -7.29
CA MET A 415 -1.47 -15.72 -6.17
C MET A 415 0.02 -15.50 -6.03
N THR A 416 0.42 -14.87 -4.97
CA THR A 416 1.81 -14.82 -4.60
C THR A 416 2.08 -15.84 -3.51
N VAL A 417 3.02 -16.71 -3.74
CA VAL A 417 3.62 -17.59 -2.74
C VAL A 417 4.85 -16.92 -2.12
N ASP A 418 4.92 -15.60 -2.17
CA ASP A 418 5.97 -14.86 -1.49
C ASP A 418 5.93 -15.19 0.00
N SER A 419 7.07 -15.57 0.57
CA SER A 419 7.18 -15.90 1.98
C SER A 419 6.66 -14.79 2.91
N ASP A 420 6.67 -13.56 2.45
CA ASP A 420 6.20 -12.41 3.21
C ASP A 420 4.67 -12.24 3.13
N ILE A 421 4.04 -12.71 2.06
CA ILE A 421 2.59 -12.68 1.87
C ILE A 421 1.95 -14.01 2.26
N MET A 422 2.66 -15.12 2.05
CA MET A 422 2.23 -16.46 2.46
C MET A 422 2.55 -16.77 3.93
N GLN A 423 2.99 -15.79 4.71
CA GLN A 423 2.99 -15.96 6.17
C GLN A 423 1.55 -16.11 6.62
N ASN A 424 1.28 -17.21 7.33
CA ASN A 424 0.01 -17.38 8.01
C ASN A 424 -0.22 -16.13 8.86
N GLY A 425 -1.22 -15.33 8.52
CA GLY A 425 -1.49 -14.07 9.17
C GLY A 425 -1.67 -14.27 10.69
N THR A 426 -1.38 -13.25 11.46
CA THR A 426 -1.69 -13.27 12.90
C THR A 426 -3.18 -13.50 13.05
N PRO A 427 -3.62 -14.55 13.77
CA PRO A 427 -5.04 -14.81 13.96
C PRO A 427 -5.72 -13.60 14.63
N THR A 428 -6.90 -13.26 14.15
CA THR A 428 -7.67 -12.13 14.70
C THR A 428 -8.36 -12.57 15.99
N PRO A 429 -8.11 -11.92 17.13
CA PRO A 429 -8.83 -12.19 18.37
C PRO A 429 -10.32 -11.98 18.20
N LEU A 430 -11.11 -12.93 18.68
CA LEU A 430 -12.57 -12.86 18.67
C LEU A 430 -13.09 -12.42 20.05
N ARG A 431 -14.12 -11.59 20.06
CA ARG A 431 -14.87 -11.31 21.29
C ARG A 431 -15.66 -12.54 21.68
N VAL A 432 -15.56 -12.94 22.94
CA VAL A 432 -16.27 -14.09 23.49
C VAL A 432 -17.38 -13.60 24.42
N PHE A 433 -18.56 -14.15 24.27
CA PHE A 433 -19.71 -13.83 25.12
C PHE A 433 -20.20 -15.10 25.78
N ASP A 434 -20.50 -15.02 27.07
CA ASP A 434 -21.19 -16.09 27.81
C ASP A 434 -22.65 -16.14 27.39
N TRP A 435 -23.14 -17.34 27.14
CA TRP A 435 -24.53 -17.60 26.81
C TRP A 435 -25.08 -18.73 27.67
N ASP A 436 -26.27 -18.54 28.21
CA ASP A 436 -26.94 -19.52 29.07
C ASP A 436 -27.95 -20.41 28.31
N GLY A 437 -28.14 -20.14 27.02
CA GLY A 437 -29.06 -20.88 26.16
C GLY A 437 -30.52 -20.38 26.24
N THR A 438 -30.82 -19.43 27.09
CA THR A 438 -32.23 -19.04 27.34
C THR A 438 -32.51 -17.54 27.25
N SER A 439 -31.54 -16.71 27.59
CA SER A 439 -31.70 -15.26 27.59
C SER A 439 -30.99 -14.65 26.38
N GLY A 440 -31.59 -13.66 25.76
CA GLY A 440 -30.94 -12.86 24.71
C GLY A 440 -29.82 -11.96 25.23
N LEU A 441 -29.43 -12.05 26.49
CA LEU A 441 -28.36 -11.28 27.11
C LEU A 441 -27.06 -12.05 27.03
N LEU A 442 -26.13 -11.52 26.20
CA LEU A 442 -24.76 -11.97 26.12
C LEU A 442 -23.89 -11.12 27.05
N THR A 443 -23.13 -11.75 27.94
CA THR A 443 -22.15 -11.07 28.80
C THR A 443 -20.77 -11.34 28.29
N GLU A 444 -19.98 -10.30 28.05
CA GLU A 444 -18.61 -10.44 27.55
C GLU A 444 -17.75 -11.22 28.56
N ASN A 445 -17.03 -12.23 28.02
CA ASN A 445 -16.15 -13.10 28.79
C ASN A 445 -14.70 -12.82 28.41
N THR A 446 -13.96 -12.18 29.30
CA THR A 446 -12.55 -11.82 29.09
C THR A 446 -11.56 -12.92 29.48
N ASP A 447 -12.04 -13.99 30.14
CA ASP A 447 -11.20 -15.12 30.58
C ASP A 447 -10.96 -16.13 29.45
N ILE A 448 -11.78 -16.11 28.41
CA ILE A 448 -11.69 -17.03 27.27
C ILE A 448 -11.08 -16.28 26.10
N LYS A 449 -9.95 -16.76 25.63
CA LYS A 449 -9.19 -16.16 24.53
C LYS A 449 -9.17 -17.07 23.31
N VAL A 450 -9.86 -16.64 22.29
CA VAL A 450 -10.01 -17.37 21.03
C VAL A 450 -9.70 -16.45 19.86
N SER A 451 -8.96 -16.95 18.90
CA SER A 451 -8.69 -16.25 17.66
C SER A 451 -9.13 -17.04 16.44
N TYR A 452 -9.53 -16.34 15.38
CA TYR A 452 -9.88 -16.91 14.10
C TYR A 452 -8.84 -16.54 13.06
N GLY A 453 -8.24 -17.54 12.42
CA GLY A 453 -7.16 -17.35 11.48
C GLY A 453 -7.32 -18.16 10.21
N GLY A 454 -6.52 -17.80 9.21
CA GLY A 454 -6.43 -18.51 7.95
C GLY A 454 -5.03 -19.05 7.72
N ALA A 455 -4.93 -20.27 7.20
CA ALA A 455 -3.68 -20.87 6.78
C ALA A 455 -3.53 -20.71 5.28
N LEU A 456 -2.50 -20.00 4.84
CA LEU A 456 -2.13 -19.89 3.42
C LEU A 456 -1.15 -20.98 3.01
N THR A 457 -0.37 -21.48 3.98
CA THR A 457 0.50 -22.64 3.83
C THR A 457 0.14 -23.69 4.88
N THR A 458 0.48 -24.95 4.64
CA THR A 458 0.27 -26.00 5.63
C THR A 458 1.12 -25.73 6.87
N MET A 459 0.46 -25.59 8.02
CA MET A 459 1.10 -25.48 9.31
C MET A 459 1.32 -26.87 9.88
N THR A 460 2.54 -27.22 10.26
CA THR A 460 2.90 -28.51 10.85
C THR A 460 3.34 -28.37 12.31
N GLY A 461 3.20 -29.44 13.09
CA GLY A 461 3.59 -29.43 14.50
C GLY A 461 2.67 -28.63 15.41
N VAL A 462 1.45 -28.29 14.96
CA VAL A 462 0.44 -27.58 15.76
C VAL A 462 -0.24 -28.55 16.75
N GLY A 463 -0.54 -28.07 17.94
CA GLY A 463 -1.17 -28.86 19.00
C GLY A 463 -2.71 -28.85 18.94
N SER A 464 -3.33 -29.37 20.00
CA SER A 464 -4.78 -29.46 20.15
C SER A 464 -5.46 -28.11 20.40
N GLU A 465 -4.70 -27.05 20.57
CA GLU A 465 -5.18 -25.67 20.64
C GLU A 465 -5.73 -25.16 19.31
N TYR A 466 -5.30 -25.77 18.18
CA TYR A 466 -5.80 -25.45 16.84
C TYR A 466 -6.94 -26.40 16.48
N GLU A 467 -8.08 -25.85 16.10
CA GLU A 467 -9.21 -26.60 15.60
C GLU A 467 -9.57 -26.20 14.17
N THR A 468 -9.76 -27.18 13.30
CA THR A 468 -10.10 -26.99 11.89
C THR A 468 -11.51 -27.48 11.59
N PHE A 469 -12.12 -26.92 10.55
CA PHE A 469 -13.45 -27.25 10.11
C PHE A 469 -13.50 -28.66 9.50
N ASN A 470 -14.35 -29.49 10.03
CA ASN A 470 -14.54 -30.89 9.59
C ASN A 470 -15.70 -31.00 8.61
N SER A 471 -15.76 -32.12 7.90
CA SER A 471 -16.84 -32.44 6.95
C SER A 471 -18.23 -32.55 7.58
N ASN A 472 -18.31 -32.66 8.91
CA ASN A 472 -19.57 -32.74 9.65
C ASN A 472 -20.09 -31.37 10.12
N GLY A 473 -19.53 -30.26 9.64
CA GLY A 473 -20.00 -28.91 9.99
C GLY A 473 -19.52 -28.39 11.34
N THR A 474 -18.56 -29.07 11.99
CA THR A 474 -17.99 -28.66 13.28
C THR A 474 -16.49 -28.43 13.17
N PHE A 475 -15.94 -27.64 14.09
CA PHE A 475 -14.51 -27.58 14.30
C PHE A 475 -14.07 -28.75 15.20
N GLY A 476 -12.91 -29.29 14.90
CA GLY A 476 -12.31 -30.34 15.73
C GLY A 476 -10.79 -30.27 15.69
N PRO A 477 -10.11 -30.96 16.61
CA PRO A 477 -8.67 -30.94 16.70
C PRO A 477 -8.02 -31.37 15.40
N THR A 478 -6.89 -30.77 15.09
CA THR A 478 -6.14 -31.02 13.87
C THR A 478 -5.69 -32.49 13.79
N LYS A 479 -5.99 -33.14 12.69
CA LYS A 479 -5.52 -34.51 12.46
C LYS A 479 -4.03 -34.51 12.10
N GLY A 480 -3.23 -35.25 12.88
CA GLY A 480 -1.78 -35.36 12.62
C GLY A 480 -0.97 -34.11 12.91
N GLY A 481 -1.51 -33.16 13.72
CA GLY A 481 -0.81 -31.93 14.06
C GLY A 481 -0.60 -30.98 12.88
N GLN A 482 -1.56 -30.90 11.97
CA GLN A 482 -1.48 -30.05 10.79
C GLN A 482 -2.76 -29.26 10.55
N VAL A 483 -2.61 -27.97 10.19
CA VAL A 483 -3.63 -27.17 9.54
C VAL A 483 -3.28 -27.07 8.06
N LYS A 484 -4.12 -27.62 7.20
CA LYS A 484 -3.88 -27.62 5.75
C LYS A 484 -3.97 -26.21 5.17
N ALA A 485 -3.24 -25.96 4.09
CA ALA A 485 -3.28 -24.69 3.36
C ALA A 485 -4.71 -24.31 2.92
N PHE A 486 -4.95 -23.03 2.76
CA PHE A 486 -6.20 -22.40 2.31
C PHE A 486 -7.43 -22.69 3.18
N ARG A 487 -7.23 -23.07 4.43
CA ARG A 487 -8.30 -23.31 5.41
C ARG A 487 -8.30 -22.26 6.51
N ALA A 488 -9.48 -22.02 7.06
CA ALA A 488 -9.61 -21.30 8.31
C ALA A 488 -9.47 -22.25 9.52
N TYR A 489 -9.01 -21.70 10.61
CA TYR A 489 -8.90 -22.41 11.91
C TYR A 489 -9.31 -21.51 13.07
N VAL A 490 -9.61 -22.15 14.20
CA VAL A 490 -9.83 -21.48 15.49
C VAL A 490 -8.69 -21.86 16.43
N LEU A 491 -8.08 -20.86 17.05
CA LEU A 491 -6.99 -21.02 18.02
C LEU A 491 -7.54 -20.75 19.43
N LYS A 492 -7.36 -21.69 20.36
CA LYS A 492 -7.59 -21.55 21.80
C LYS A 492 -6.28 -21.10 22.45
N GLU A 493 -6.15 -19.81 22.74
CA GLU A 493 -4.84 -19.18 23.00
C GLU A 493 -4.16 -19.58 24.30
N ASP A 494 -4.91 -20.03 25.31
CA ASP A 494 -4.35 -20.37 26.61
C ASP A 494 -4.94 -21.64 27.24
N ALA A 495 -4.30 -22.13 28.29
CA ALA A 495 -4.71 -23.35 28.97
C ALA A 495 -6.10 -23.25 29.64
N VAL A 496 -6.54 -22.05 30.05
CA VAL A 496 -7.87 -21.81 30.61
C VAL A 496 -8.92 -22.02 29.54
N THR A 497 -8.72 -21.41 28.38
CA THR A 497 -9.59 -21.56 27.20
C THR A 497 -9.63 -23.02 26.72
N GLN A 498 -8.49 -23.69 26.62
CA GLN A 498 -8.40 -25.11 26.24
C GLN A 498 -9.15 -26.02 27.21
N GLY A 499 -9.10 -25.72 28.51
CA GLY A 499 -9.81 -26.47 29.54
C GLY A 499 -11.33 -26.26 29.54
N ARG A 500 -11.80 -25.05 29.21
CA ARG A 500 -13.24 -24.65 29.30
C ARG A 500 -13.99 -24.86 27.99
N VAL A 501 -13.33 -24.70 26.84
CA VAL A 501 -13.93 -24.92 25.52
C VAL A 501 -13.81 -26.40 25.12
N LYS A 502 -14.93 -27.11 25.16
CA LYS A 502 -15.00 -28.57 24.88
C LYS A 502 -15.25 -28.88 23.41
N SER A 503 -16.00 -28.04 22.74
CA SER A 503 -16.30 -28.18 21.31
C SER A 503 -16.55 -26.82 20.66
N ILE A 504 -16.39 -26.75 19.35
CA ILE A 504 -16.64 -25.54 18.56
C ILE A 504 -17.61 -25.88 17.43
N SER A 505 -18.59 -25.02 17.20
CA SER A 505 -19.54 -25.14 16.10
C SER A 505 -19.82 -23.80 15.45
N LEU A 506 -20.45 -23.80 14.29
CA LEU A 506 -20.92 -22.60 13.61
C LEU A 506 -22.31 -22.21 14.09
N GLY A 507 -22.57 -20.92 14.17
CA GLY A 507 -23.89 -20.34 14.37
C GLY A 507 -24.05 -19.13 13.44
N ILE A 508 -25.27 -18.84 13.00
CA ILE A 508 -25.60 -17.67 12.21
C ILE A 508 -26.26 -16.63 13.09
N GLU A 509 -25.78 -15.40 13.04
CA GLU A 509 -26.41 -14.27 13.70
C GLU A 509 -27.74 -13.93 13.00
N GLY A 510 -28.85 -13.80 13.77
CA GLY A 510 -30.15 -13.49 13.20
C GLY A 510 -30.18 -12.11 12.52
N ASN A 511 -30.89 -12.00 11.41
CA ASN A 511 -30.98 -10.80 10.56
C ASN A 511 -31.64 -9.58 11.22
N ASP A 512 -32.19 -9.71 12.43
CA ASP A 512 -33.00 -8.69 13.12
C ASP A 512 -32.36 -8.14 14.41
N GLY A 513 -31.07 -8.47 14.65
CA GLY A 513 -30.38 -8.06 15.88
C GLY A 513 -30.89 -8.78 17.12
N THR A 514 -31.79 -9.74 17.00
CA THR A 514 -32.19 -10.65 18.06
C THR A 514 -31.22 -11.83 18.10
N THR A 515 -30.76 -12.18 19.28
CA THR A 515 -29.76 -13.22 19.56
C THR A 515 -30.32 -14.64 19.35
N ASN A 516 -30.93 -14.91 18.19
CA ASN A 516 -31.27 -16.26 17.78
C ASN A 516 -30.03 -16.93 17.17
N ILE A 517 -29.20 -17.53 17.99
CA ILE A 517 -28.07 -18.34 17.57
C ILE A 517 -28.62 -19.64 16.99
N GLU A 518 -28.68 -19.71 15.67
CA GLU A 518 -28.93 -20.96 14.96
C GLU A 518 -27.64 -21.74 14.83
N THR A 519 -27.49 -22.83 15.53
CA THR A 519 -26.37 -23.75 15.36
C THR A 519 -26.55 -24.52 14.05
N ILE A 520 -25.57 -24.40 13.15
CA ILE A 520 -25.49 -25.19 11.94
C ILE A 520 -24.94 -26.56 12.34
N VAL A 521 -25.78 -27.55 12.40
CA VAL A 521 -25.37 -28.94 12.61
C VAL A 521 -25.65 -29.69 11.32
N ASP A 522 -24.62 -29.87 10.50
CA ASP A 522 -24.67 -30.90 9.46
C ASP A 522 -24.39 -32.25 10.14
N SER A 523 -25.42 -33.01 10.39
CA SER A 523 -25.29 -34.42 10.79
C SER A 523 -25.29 -35.30 9.54
N PRO A 524 -24.25 -36.09 9.28
CA PRO A 524 -24.37 -37.14 8.30
C PRO A 524 -25.27 -38.25 8.86
N GLU A 525 -26.32 -38.53 8.15
CA GLU A 525 -27.14 -39.72 8.14
C GLU A 525 -27.02 -40.69 9.32
N LYS A 526 -27.91 -40.61 10.28
CA LYS A 526 -28.52 -41.81 10.90
C LYS A 526 -29.96 -41.49 11.21
N ASN A 527 -30.85 -42.01 10.39
CA ASN A 527 -32.26 -42.40 10.65
C ASN A 527 -32.93 -41.71 11.87
N THR A 528 -32.99 -40.38 11.88
CA THR A 528 -33.59 -39.57 12.93
C THR A 528 -34.91 -38.92 12.52
N ASP A 529 -35.54 -39.42 11.46
CA ASP A 529 -36.84 -38.95 10.94
C ASP A 529 -37.99 -38.92 11.94
N LYS A 530 -37.71 -39.36 13.16
CA LYS A 530 -38.73 -39.43 14.23
C LYS A 530 -38.40 -38.66 15.48
N MET A 531 -37.35 -37.86 15.51
CA MET A 531 -36.97 -37.12 16.73
C MET A 531 -37.31 -35.63 16.61
N VAL A 532 -37.84 -35.08 17.70
CA VAL A 532 -38.11 -33.65 17.82
C VAL A 532 -37.19 -33.05 18.88
N TYR A 533 -36.49 -32.00 18.51
CA TYR A 533 -35.57 -31.28 19.37
C TYR A 533 -36.10 -29.88 19.68
N SER A 534 -35.84 -29.37 20.85
CA SER A 534 -36.00 -27.95 21.16
C SER A 534 -34.94 -27.13 20.42
N ILE A 535 -35.15 -25.83 20.33
CA ILE A 535 -34.24 -24.93 19.59
C ILE A 535 -32.81 -24.90 20.18
N ASP A 536 -32.69 -25.26 21.48
CA ASP A 536 -31.40 -25.43 22.19
C ASP A 536 -30.78 -26.83 22.01
N GLY A 537 -31.28 -27.63 21.06
CA GLY A 537 -30.74 -28.94 20.72
C GLY A 537 -31.08 -30.07 21.67
N ARG A 538 -31.97 -29.88 22.65
CA ARG A 538 -32.41 -30.96 23.53
C ARG A 538 -33.44 -31.84 22.85
N LEU A 539 -33.24 -33.16 22.93
CA LEU A 539 -34.23 -34.14 22.49
C LEU A 539 -35.50 -34.04 23.34
N VAL A 540 -36.60 -33.63 22.73
CA VAL A 540 -37.87 -33.39 23.40
C VAL A 540 -38.82 -34.55 23.17
N ASN A 541 -38.75 -35.21 22.03
CA ASN A 541 -39.62 -36.30 21.67
C ASN A 541 -38.94 -37.29 20.70
N THR A 542 -38.99 -38.58 20.99
CA THR A 542 -38.42 -39.66 20.21
C THR A 542 -39.40 -40.25 19.22
N THR A 543 -40.68 -39.91 19.29
CA THR A 543 -41.73 -40.46 18.43
C THR A 543 -42.06 -39.60 17.22
N GLY A 544 -41.45 -38.41 17.14
CA GLY A 544 -41.70 -37.43 16.07
C GLY A 544 -43.03 -36.68 16.18
N SER A 545 -43.81 -36.91 17.22
CA SER A 545 -45.08 -36.19 17.46
C SER A 545 -44.76 -34.82 18.08
N VAL A 546 -45.41 -33.78 17.62
CA VAL A 546 -45.37 -32.44 18.21
C VAL A 546 -46.62 -32.17 19.08
N VAL A 547 -47.52 -33.11 19.13
CA VAL A 547 -48.77 -33.01 19.92
C VAL A 547 -48.43 -33.11 21.40
N GLY A 548 -48.85 -32.12 22.19
CA GLY A 548 -48.59 -32.09 23.62
C GLY A 548 -47.29 -31.39 24.03
N LEU A 549 -46.52 -30.85 23.09
CA LEU A 549 -45.40 -30.00 23.42
C LEU A 549 -45.87 -28.59 23.80
N PRO A 550 -45.18 -27.90 24.73
CA PRO A 550 -45.46 -26.49 25.03
C PRO A 550 -45.37 -25.62 23.80
N SER A 551 -46.07 -24.48 23.80
CA SER A 551 -45.93 -23.51 22.72
C SER A 551 -44.46 -23.08 22.58
N GLY A 552 -43.94 -23.17 21.39
CA GLY A 552 -42.51 -22.88 21.14
C GLY A 552 -42.05 -23.30 19.76
N ILE A 553 -40.75 -23.10 19.53
CA ILE A 553 -40.08 -23.49 18.28
C ILE A 553 -39.33 -24.80 18.53
N TYR A 554 -39.51 -25.74 17.63
CA TYR A 554 -38.87 -27.06 17.66
C TYR A 554 -38.27 -27.42 16.32
N ILE A 555 -37.33 -28.35 16.33
CA ILE A 555 -36.68 -28.85 15.12
C ILE A 555 -37.10 -30.30 14.92
N LYS A 556 -37.66 -30.60 13.75
CA LYS A 556 -37.99 -31.96 13.31
C LYS A 556 -37.64 -32.10 11.84
N ASN A 557 -36.91 -33.18 11.47
CA ASN A 557 -36.47 -33.43 10.13
C ASN A 557 -35.72 -32.21 9.53
N HIS A 558 -34.84 -31.61 10.32
CA HIS A 558 -34.09 -30.41 9.94
C HIS A 558 -34.96 -29.16 9.62
N GLN A 559 -36.25 -29.18 9.94
CA GLN A 559 -37.16 -28.07 9.72
C GLN A 559 -37.65 -27.47 11.03
N LYS A 560 -37.74 -26.15 11.09
CA LYS A 560 -38.39 -25.45 12.21
C LYS A 560 -39.89 -25.73 12.20
N ILE A 561 -40.41 -26.14 13.34
CA ILE A 561 -41.85 -26.36 13.56
C ILE A 561 -42.29 -25.42 14.67
N TYR A 562 -43.36 -24.69 14.42
CA TYR A 562 -44.00 -23.85 15.45
C TYR A 562 -45.15 -24.61 16.10
N VAL A 563 -45.04 -24.88 17.39
CA VAL A 563 -46.13 -25.39 18.21
C VAL A 563 -46.83 -24.20 18.85
N LYS A 564 -48.11 -23.99 18.52
CA LYS A 564 -48.94 -22.89 19.04
C LYS A 564 -49.51 -23.24 20.40
#